data_7826041b6fcb0ad9cb2c8d2777514d7a
#
_entry.id   7826041b6fcb0ad9cb2c8d2777514d7a
#
_cell.length_a   1.000
_cell.length_b   1.000
_cell.length_c   1.000
_cell.angle_alpha   90.00
_cell.angle_beta   90.00
_cell.angle_gamma   90.00
#
_symmetry.space_group_name_H-M   'P 1'
#
loop_
_entity.id
_entity.type
_entity.pdbx_description
1 polymer ?
#
loop_
_entity_poly.entity_id
_entity_poly.type
_entity_poly.pdbx_seq_one_letter_code
_entity_poly.pdbx_strand_id
1 'polypeptide(L)'
;MSDRYGATSPARRRLVIAVSGVVGVVALGWLVWAMWFQSNPDIQSSVRTFDVVDEHTVKAEVALRVKDDDVRANCLVRAIGLDRSVVGELNFEVSEVSGTVHRDVTLRTEREATAVDMVGCTTDDQKRPR
;
A
#
# COMPACT_ATOMS: atom_id res chain seq x y z
N MET A 1 19.33 -9.41 -54.64
CA MET A 1 19.97 -8.75 -53.46
C MET A 1 19.44 -9.26 -52.10
N SER A 2 18.82 -10.44 -52.04
CA SER A 2 18.24 -11.03 -50.83
C SER A 2 19.15 -11.99 -50.04
N ASP A 3 20.38 -12.23 -50.48
CA ASP A 3 21.29 -13.22 -49.86
C ASP A 3 22.20 -12.67 -48.76
N ARG A 4 22.07 -11.40 -48.40
CA ARG A 4 22.89 -10.80 -47.32
C ARG A 4 22.31 -10.93 -45.94
N TYR A 5 21.06 -11.28 -45.81
CA TYR A 5 20.40 -11.60 -44.53
C TYR A 5 20.12 -13.09 -44.51
N GLY A 6 21.00 -13.87 -43.90
CA GLY A 6 20.91 -15.30 -43.81
C GLY A 6 19.50 -15.77 -43.45
N ALA A 7 18.90 -16.57 -44.35
CA ALA A 7 17.60 -17.17 -44.15
C ALA A 7 17.60 -17.97 -42.83
N THR A 8 16.83 -17.50 -41.85
CA THR A 8 16.67 -18.20 -40.57
C THR A 8 16.06 -19.59 -40.85
N SER A 9 16.77 -20.64 -40.47
CA SER A 9 16.28 -22.00 -40.64
C SER A 9 14.92 -22.16 -39.96
N PRO A 10 13.97 -22.92 -40.57
CA PRO A 10 12.61 -23.08 -40.00
C PRO A 10 12.66 -23.71 -38.59
N ALA A 11 13.69 -24.51 -38.30
CA ALA A 11 13.92 -25.06 -36.97
C ALA A 11 14.25 -23.98 -35.94
N ARG A 12 15.13 -23.03 -36.27
CA ARG A 12 15.47 -21.91 -35.39
C ARG A 12 14.26 -21.00 -35.10
N ARG A 13 13.42 -20.74 -36.13
CA ARG A 13 12.20 -19.97 -35.97
C ARG A 13 11.21 -20.62 -35.00
N ARG A 14 11.01 -21.95 -35.14
CA ARG A 14 10.15 -22.75 -34.25
C ARG A 14 10.68 -22.75 -32.82
N LEU A 15 11.98 -22.91 -32.66
CA LEU A 15 12.64 -22.83 -31.33
C LEU A 15 12.45 -21.48 -30.65
N VAL A 16 12.66 -20.39 -31.38
CA VAL A 16 12.44 -19.02 -30.83
C VAL A 16 11.00 -18.80 -30.43
N ILE A 17 10.03 -19.25 -31.24
CA ILE A 17 8.60 -19.14 -30.90
C ILE A 17 8.28 -19.98 -29.66
N ALA A 18 8.79 -21.20 -29.57
CA ALA A 18 8.58 -22.06 -28.42
C ALA A 18 9.17 -21.48 -27.13
N VAL A 19 10.42 -21.02 -27.21
CA VAL A 19 11.10 -20.39 -26.04
C VAL A 19 10.38 -19.11 -25.59
N SER A 20 10.01 -18.23 -26.55
CA SER A 20 9.28 -17.00 -26.19
C SER A 20 7.89 -17.29 -25.62
N GLY A 21 7.22 -18.34 -26.12
CA GLY A 21 5.96 -18.82 -25.55
C GLY A 21 6.09 -19.29 -24.10
N VAL A 22 7.10 -20.11 -23.83
CA VAL A 22 7.38 -20.60 -22.46
C VAL A 22 7.73 -19.43 -21.54
N VAL A 23 8.59 -18.52 -21.96
CA VAL A 23 8.95 -17.31 -21.16
C VAL A 23 7.71 -16.47 -20.89
N GLY A 24 6.84 -16.28 -21.90
CA GLY A 24 5.58 -15.55 -21.73
C GLY A 24 4.65 -16.18 -20.70
N VAL A 25 4.47 -17.51 -20.75
CA VAL A 25 3.63 -18.23 -19.78
C VAL A 25 4.20 -18.14 -18.36
N VAL A 26 5.51 -18.30 -18.21
CA VAL A 26 6.18 -18.18 -16.90
C VAL A 26 6.04 -16.76 -16.34
N ALA A 27 6.24 -15.75 -17.19
CA ALA A 27 6.11 -14.35 -16.78
C ALA A 27 4.66 -14.00 -16.34
N LEU A 28 3.66 -14.47 -17.11
CA LEU A 28 2.25 -14.29 -16.76
C LEU A 28 1.89 -15.01 -15.46
N GLY A 29 2.33 -16.24 -15.29
CA GLY A 29 2.12 -17.01 -14.05
C GLY A 29 2.72 -16.31 -12.84
N TRP A 30 3.94 -15.75 -12.98
CA TRP A 30 4.58 -14.99 -11.94
C TRP A 30 3.84 -13.68 -11.60
N LEU A 31 3.35 -12.98 -12.63
CA LEU A 31 2.55 -11.76 -12.43
C LEU A 31 1.24 -12.06 -11.68
N VAL A 32 0.51 -13.10 -12.08
CA VAL A 32 -0.73 -13.51 -11.39
C VAL A 32 -0.44 -13.88 -9.93
N TRP A 33 0.64 -14.64 -9.69
CA TRP A 33 1.06 -15.01 -8.34
C TRP A 33 1.43 -13.76 -7.50
N ALA A 34 2.21 -12.84 -8.07
CA ALA A 34 2.61 -11.62 -7.40
C ALA A 34 1.39 -10.73 -7.08
N MET A 35 0.44 -10.58 -8.02
CA MET A 35 -0.82 -9.87 -7.79
C MET A 35 -1.60 -10.48 -6.63
N TRP A 36 -1.75 -11.81 -6.61
CA TRP A 36 -2.51 -12.49 -5.56
C TRP A 36 -1.88 -12.28 -4.18
N PHE A 37 -0.56 -12.44 -4.08
CA PHE A 37 0.16 -12.26 -2.83
C PHE A 37 0.13 -10.81 -2.33
N GLN A 38 0.13 -9.84 -3.24
CA GLN A 38 0.13 -8.41 -2.93
C GLN A 38 -1.28 -7.88 -2.58
N SER A 39 -2.35 -8.58 -2.99
CA SER A 39 -3.73 -8.08 -2.89
C SER A 39 -4.41 -8.35 -1.54
N ASN A 40 -3.79 -9.12 -0.65
CA ASN A 40 -4.38 -9.50 0.64
C ASN A 40 -3.53 -9.05 1.84
N PRO A 41 -3.43 -7.74 2.12
CA PRO A 41 -2.76 -7.28 3.34
C PRO A 41 -3.61 -7.60 4.57
N ASP A 42 -2.96 -7.89 5.70
CA ASP A 42 -3.62 -8.26 6.96
C ASP A 42 -4.35 -7.06 7.59
N ILE A 43 -3.88 -5.85 7.29
CA ILE A 43 -4.51 -4.61 7.73
C ILE A 43 -4.51 -3.57 6.62
N GLN A 44 -5.66 -2.91 6.46
CA GLN A 44 -5.82 -1.75 5.58
C GLN A 44 -6.29 -0.57 6.41
N SER A 45 -5.74 0.60 6.13
CA SER A 45 -6.05 1.82 6.86
C SER A 45 -6.30 2.97 5.90
N SER A 46 -7.28 3.81 6.24
CA SER A 46 -7.60 5.02 5.48
C SER A 46 -8.19 6.10 6.37
N VAL A 47 -7.89 7.36 6.08
CA VAL A 47 -8.60 8.50 6.68
C VAL A 47 -9.91 8.68 5.93
N ARG A 48 -11.03 8.72 6.64
CA ARG A 48 -12.36 8.96 6.07
C ARG A 48 -12.71 10.43 6.04
N THR A 49 -12.51 11.08 7.15
CA THR A 49 -12.77 12.52 7.30
C THR A 49 -11.84 13.09 8.35
N PHE A 50 -11.61 14.37 8.30
CA PHE A 50 -10.91 15.10 9.34
C PHE A 50 -11.56 16.47 9.53
N ASP A 51 -11.40 17.01 10.72
CA ASP A 51 -11.89 18.33 11.12
C ASP A 51 -10.82 19.09 11.88
N VAL A 52 -10.52 20.28 11.44
CA VAL A 52 -9.54 21.17 12.08
C VAL A 52 -10.27 21.94 13.18
N VAL A 53 -10.00 21.57 14.42
CA VAL A 53 -10.66 22.16 15.59
C VAL A 53 -10.08 23.54 15.92
N ASP A 54 -8.75 23.63 15.88
CA ASP A 54 -7.99 24.85 16.09
C ASP A 54 -6.59 24.76 15.43
N GLU A 55 -5.79 25.82 15.52
CA GLU A 55 -4.43 25.90 14.93
C GLU A 55 -3.48 24.77 15.39
N HIS A 56 -3.78 24.13 16.50
CA HIS A 56 -2.91 23.13 17.13
C HIS A 56 -3.59 21.79 17.34
N THR A 57 -4.83 21.61 16.85
CA THR A 57 -5.60 20.40 17.12
C THR A 57 -6.44 20.00 15.90
N VAL A 58 -6.23 18.78 15.44
CA VAL A 58 -7.00 18.15 14.37
C VAL A 58 -7.59 16.85 14.85
N LYS A 59 -8.87 16.64 14.56
CA LYS A 59 -9.55 15.36 14.75
C LYS A 59 -9.68 14.66 13.41
N ALA A 60 -9.43 13.38 13.38
CA ALA A 60 -9.60 12.56 12.19
C ALA A 60 -10.31 11.25 12.54
N GLU A 61 -11.22 10.85 11.67
CA GLU A 61 -11.83 9.53 11.70
C GLU A 61 -11.04 8.60 10.77
N VAL A 62 -10.46 7.57 11.35
CA VAL A 62 -9.68 6.56 10.64
C VAL A 62 -10.51 5.28 10.53
N ALA A 63 -10.64 4.76 9.32
CA ALA A 63 -11.20 3.44 9.09
C ALA A 63 -10.06 2.43 8.96
N LEU A 64 -10.16 1.39 9.78
CA LEU A 64 -9.21 0.28 9.84
C LEU A 64 -9.96 -0.99 9.44
N ARG A 65 -9.40 -1.74 8.52
CA ARG A 65 -9.90 -3.06 8.16
C ARG A 65 -8.85 -4.08 8.54
N VAL A 66 -9.17 -4.88 9.55
CA VAL A 66 -8.30 -5.91 10.11
C VAL A 66 -8.88 -7.28 9.76
N LYS A 67 -8.04 -8.19 9.31
CA LYS A 67 -8.46 -9.50 8.83
C LYS A 67 -8.75 -10.46 9.98
N ASP A 68 -7.87 -10.52 10.96
CA ASP A 68 -7.88 -11.47 12.06
C ASP A 68 -7.82 -10.76 13.42
N ASP A 69 -8.42 -11.33 14.46
CA ASP A 69 -8.57 -10.72 15.79
C ASP A 69 -7.26 -10.64 16.58
N ASP A 70 -6.28 -11.46 16.23
CA ASP A 70 -4.99 -11.55 16.92
C ASP A 70 -3.92 -10.62 16.33
N VAL A 71 -4.26 -9.86 15.28
CA VAL A 71 -3.35 -8.90 14.66
C VAL A 71 -3.14 -7.70 15.57
N ARG A 72 -1.89 -7.48 15.97
CA ARG A 72 -1.44 -6.24 16.61
C ARG A 72 -0.78 -5.35 15.57
N ALA A 73 -1.22 -4.12 15.50
CA ALA A 73 -0.70 -3.18 14.54
C ALA A 73 -0.44 -1.81 15.16
N ASN A 74 0.68 -1.21 14.78
CA ASN A 74 0.98 0.19 15.06
C ASN A 74 0.67 1.02 13.83
N CYS A 75 -0.23 1.97 13.98
CA CYS A 75 -0.71 2.84 12.90
C CYS A 75 -0.18 4.25 13.08
N LEU A 76 0.30 4.85 11.98
CA LEU A 76 0.82 6.23 11.95
C LEU A 76 -0.08 7.11 11.10
N VAL A 77 -0.55 8.20 11.71
CA VAL A 77 -1.29 9.29 11.07
C VAL A 77 -0.45 10.55 11.11
N ARG A 78 -0.43 11.32 10.03
CA ARG A 78 0.27 12.60 9.88
C ARG A 78 -0.69 13.72 9.58
N ALA A 79 -0.47 14.84 10.22
CA ALA A 79 -1.08 16.10 9.84
C ALA A 79 -0.10 16.91 8.97
N ILE A 80 -0.60 17.46 7.88
CA ILE A 80 0.17 18.17 6.86
C ILE A 80 -0.28 19.62 6.81
N GLY A 81 0.67 20.55 6.86
CA GLY A 81 0.42 21.97 6.72
C GLY A 81 0.30 22.43 5.27
N LEU A 82 0.00 23.73 5.11
CA LEU A 82 -0.17 24.36 3.79
C LEU A 82 1.09 24.25 2.91
N ASP A 83 2.26 24.26 3.50
CA ASP A 83 3.58 24.13 2.85
C ASP A 83 3.98 22.66 2.57
N ARG A 84 3.05 21.72 2.77
CA ARG A 84 3.25 20.27 2.65
C ARG A 84 4.26 19.70 3.67
N SER A 85 4.61 20.43 4.69
CA SER A 85 5.40 19.90 5.79
C SER A 85 4.51 19.09 6.75
N VAL A 86 5.12 18.13 7.42
CA VAL A 86 4.46 17.40 8.51
C VAL A 86 4.43 18.32 9.72
N VAL A 87 3.24 18.66 10.20
CA VAL A 87 3.01 19.55 11.34
C VAL A 87 2.59 18.81 12.60
N GLY A 88 2.29 17.53 12.50
CA GLY A 88 1.98 16.66 13.63
C GLY A 88 1.94 15.19 13.21
N GLU A 89 2.26 14.30 14.13
CA GLU A 89 2.19 12.85 13.95
C GLU A 89 1.57 12.21 15.18
N LEU A 90 0.81 11.14 14.96
CA LEU A 90 0.25 10.30 16.01
C LEU A 90 0.45 8.84 15.67
N ASN A 91 1.13 8.14 16.58
CA ASN A 91 1.16 6.67 16.59
C ASN A 91 0.10 6.13 17.54
N PHE A 92 -0.68 5.17 17.10
CA PHE A 92 -1.62 4.46 17.94
C PHE A 92 -1.62 2.97 17.63
N GLU A 93 -1.80 2.18 18.67
CA GLU A 93 -1.86 0.72 18.58
C GLU A 93 -3.30 0.26 18.37
N VAL A 94 -3.45 -0.75 17.53
CA VAL A 94 -4.70 -1.47 17.28
C VAL A 94 -4.47 -2.93 17.59
N SER A 95 -5.24 -3.47 18.53
CA SER A 95 -5.20 -4.88 18.94
C SER A 95 -6.60 -5.39 19.24
N GLU A 96 -6.78 -6.71 19.15
CA GLU A 96 -8.01 -7.41 19.52
C GLU A 96 -9.27 -6.94 18.74
N VAL A 97 -9.09 -6.58 17.47
CA VAL A 97 -10.18 -6.07 16.64
C VAL A 97 -10.17 -6.75 15.29
N SER A 98 -11.30 -7.26 14.87
CA SER A 98 -11.52 -7.83 13.52
C SER A 98 -12.59 -7.07 12.74
N GLY A 99 -12.50 -7.16 11.42
CA GLY A 99 -13.43 -6.51 10.52
C GLY A 99 -13.12 -5.04 10.28
N THR A 100 -14.15 -4.23 10.05
CA THR A 100 -13.99 -2.79 9.79
C THR A 100 -14.30 -2.01 11.05
N VAL A 101 -13.34 -1.27 11.54
CA VAL A 101 -13.44 -0.44 12.74
C VAL A 101 -13.14 1.01 12.41
N HIS A 102 -13.94 1.90 13.00
CA HIS A 102 -13.75 3.33 12.93
C HIS A 102 -13.15 3.81 14.25
N ARG A 103 -12.11 4.62 14.16
CA ARG A 103 -11.45 5.22 15.31
C ARG A 103 -11.33 6.71 15.12
N ASP A 104 -11.78 7.46 16.14
CA ASP A 104 -11.53 8.89 16.22
C ASP A 104 -10.18 9.11 16.88
N VAL A 105 -9.31 9.83 16.19
CA VAL A 105 -7.98 10.19 16.67
C VAL A 105 -7.85 11.70 16.71
N THR A 106 -7.20 12.20 17.76
CA THR A 106 -6.92 13.63 17.92
C THR A 106 -5.42 13.84 17.80
N LEU A 107 -4.99 14.60 16.81
CA LEU A 107 -3.60 14.95 16.58
C LEU A 107 -3.33 16.36 17.14
N ARG A 108 -2.21 16.51 17.82
CA ARG A 108 -1.65 17.81 18.13
C ARG A 108 -0.68 18.24 17.05
N THR A 109 -0.79 19.48 16.62
CA THR A 109 0.00 20.05 15.54
C THR A 109 0.77 21.28 16.02
N GLU A 110 1.93 21.51 15.43
CA GLU A 110 2.74 22.71 15.70
C GLU A 110 2.15 23.96 15.03
N ARG A 111 1.43 23.75 13.93
CA ARG A 111 0.76 24.78 13.12
C ARG A 111 -0.55 24.22 12.57
N GLU A 112 -1.37 25.09 12.03
CA GLU A 112 -2.63 24.68 11.38
C GLU A 112 -2.40 23.64 10.31
N ALA A 113 -3.14 22.52 10.41
CA ALA A 113 -3.13 21.45 9.43
C ALA A 113 -4.14 21.73 8.33
N THR A 114 -3.78 21.45 7.10
CA THR A 114 -4.65 21.54 5.92
C THR A 114 -5.07 20.19 5.39
N ALA A 115 -4.36 19.14 5.78
CA ALA A 115 -4.69 17.76 5.41
C ALA A 115 -4.25 16.79 6.51
N VAL A 116 -4.89 15.63 6.53
CA VAL A 116 -4.49 14.49 7.36
C VAL A 116 -4.28 13.30 6.44
N ASP A 117 -3.15 12.64 6.57
CA ASP A 117 -2.77 11.49 5.78
C ASP A 117 -2.49 10.28 6.67
N MET A 118 -2.89 9.11 6.19
CA MET A 118 -2.61 7.84 6.83
C MET A 118 -1.36 7.24 6.20
N VAL A 119 -0.26 7.25 6.92
CA VAL A 119 0.99 6.62 6.47
C VAL A 119 0.82 5.11 6.33
N GLY A 120 -0.01 4.53 7.21
CA GLY A 120 -0.34 3.13 7.23
C GLY A 120 -0.11 2.48 8.59
N CYS A 121 -0.37 1.19 8.62
CA CYS A 121 -0.17 0.35 9.80
C CYS A 121 0.95 -0.65 9.55
N THR A 122 1.71 -0.95 10.59
CA THR A 122 2.72 -2.01 10.59
C THR A 122 2.32 -3.08 11.60
N THR A 123 2.43 -4.33 11.21
CA THR A 123 2.27 -5.50 12.10
C THR A 123 3.63 -6.05 12.48
N ASP A 124 3.69 -6.93 13.49
CA ASP A 124 4.94 -7.57 13.91
C ASP A 124 5.61 -8.34 12.76
N ASP A 125 4.83 -8.91 11.86
CA ASP A 125 5.29 -9.64 10.67
C ASP A 125 5.56 -8.71 9.46
N GLN A 126 5.02 -7.50 9.47
CA GLN A 126 5.09 -6.56 8.36
C GLN A 126 5.77 -5.25 8.78
N LYS A 127 7.05 -5.11 8.47
CA LYS A 127 7.86 -3.93 8.84
C LYS A 127 7.62 -2.68 7.99
N ARG A 128 6.85 -2.77 6.90
CA ARG A 128 6.53 -1.61 6.04
C ARG A 128 5.07 -1.22 6.19
N PRO A 129 4.76 0.07 6.42
CA PRO A 129 3.38 0.54 6.52
C PRO A 129 2.62 0.36 5.19
N ARG A 130 1.36 0.03 5.29
CA ARG A 130 0.40 -0.07 4.17
C ARG A 130 -0.94 0.54 4.55
#